data_b9264b27aa520fb14eb19fc5d871e0da
#
_entry.id   b9264b27aa520fb14eb19fc5d871e0da
#
_cell.length_a   1.000
_cell.length_b   1.000
_cell.length_c   1.000
_cell.angle_alpha   90.00
_cell.angle_beta   90.00
_cell.angle_gamma   90.00
#
_symmetry.space_group_name_H-M   'P 1'
#
loop_
_entity.id
_entity.type
_entity.pdbx_description
1 polymer ?
#
loop_
_entity_poly.entity_id
_entity_poly.type
_entity_poly.pdbx_seq_one_letter_code
_entity_poly.pdbx_strand_id
1 'polypeptide(L)'
;TEADNLAVSGVAGGKKGNIITSKVEHPAVYNTIKNLKNKGFEIRYVKLDEEGAADVQSLASLIDENTLLVSLMHVNNETGAINDIQKLASLTKKINKNSLFMSDGVQAYGKLPVKLHSTAVDLYTISGHKVHAPKGIGALYVKKGVKITPVFWGGGQERNLRSGTENVANIVCLGEIADKIPHTDRNSCMDFKILKNTILGIIDNSIDGYLNLSKRGIDSLLFLFFKGIKSEVLMRLLENEGFIVGNGSACSSKNKTSRIADALGVSKNFAEGGIRISFGKYNTPEEAEKLGKAIVRNILFLRGAK
;
A
#
# COMPACT_ATOMS: atom_id res chain seq x y z
N THR A 1 -2.41 11.08 -1.20
CA THR A 1 -1.14 11.84 -1.04
C THR A 1 -1.33 13.07 -0.17
N GLU A 2 -2.35 13.92 -0.39
CA GLU A 2 -2.62 15.09 0.45
C GLU A 2 -2.96 14.66 1.88
N ALA A 3 -3.83 13.66 2.07
CA ALA A 3 -4.18 13.11 3.37
C ALA A 3 -2.96 12.55 4.13
N ASP A 4 -2.06 11.83 3.44
CA ASP A 4 -0.82 11.31 4.03
C ASP A 4 0.13 12.44 4.47
N ASN A 5 0.29 13.46 3.61
CA ASN A 5 1.11 14.63 3.93
C ASN A 5 0.53 15.40 5.12
N LEU A 6 -0.79 15.62 5.15
CA LEU A 6 -1.46 16.29 6.26
C LEU A 6 -1.30 15.51 7.56
N ALA A 7 -1.48 14.19 7.54
CA ALA A 7 -1.31 13.35 8.71
C ALA A 7 0.15 13.40 9.24
N VAL A 8 1.12 13.07 8.40
CA VAL A 8 2.54 13.00 8.78
C VAL A 8 3.09 14.37 9.19
N SER A 9 2.91 15.38 8.34
CA SER A 9 3.44 16.73 8.60
C SER A 9 2.66 17.43 9.72
N GLY A 10 1.37 17.18 9.83
CA GLY A 10 0.53 17.73 10.87
C GLY A 10 0.89 17.23 12.27
N VAL A 11 1.29 15.95 12.39
CA VAL A 11 1.81 15.40 13.67
C VAL A 11 3.17 15.99 14.00
N ALA A 12 4.04 16.13 13.00
CA ALA A 12 5.40 16.65 13.17
C ALA A 12 5.43 18.16 13.51
N GLY A 13 4.40 18.91 13.15
CA GLY A 13 4.35 20.37 13.21
C GLY A 13 4.79 20.94 14.57
N GLY A 14 5.91 21.67 14.58
CA GLY A 14 6.45 22.34 15.77
C GLY A 14 7.00 21.45 16.88
N LYS A 15 7.10 20.15 16.66
CA LYS A 15 7.58 19.17 17.67
C LYS A 15 9.00 18.69 17.34
N LYS A 16 9.63 18.06 18.34
CA LYS A 16 10.90 17.33 18.19
C LYS A 16 10.68 15.90 18.65
N GLY A 17 11.38 14.95 18.03
CA GLY A 17 11.30 13.55 18.39
C GLY A 17 11.63 12.65 17.21
N ASN A 18 11.28 11.37 17.34
CA ASN A 18 11.48 10.39 16.28
C ASN A 18 10.17 9.93 15.65
N ILE A 19 10.29 9.43 14.42
CA ILE A 19 9.20 8.86 13.64
C ILE A 19 9.62 7.46 13.23
N ILE A 20 8.77 6.48 13.47
CA ILE A 20 8.96 5.09 13.07
C ILE A 20 8.11 4.82 11.84
N THR A 21 8.69 4.19 10.83
CA THR A 21 8.03 3.85 9.57
C THR A 21 8.65 2.60 8.95
N SER A 22 8.15 2.20 7.78
CA SER A 22 8.75 1.12 7.00
C SER A 22 9.45 1.62 5.73
N LYS A 23 10.36 0.80 5.19
CA LYS A 23 10.98 1.09 3.89
C LYS A 23 10.04 0.82 2.70
N VAL A 24 8.90 0.18 2.94
CA VAL A 24 7.96 -0.23 1.90
C VAL A 24 6.69 0.64 1.83
N GLU A 25 6.64 1.74 2.58
CA GLU A 25 5.54 2.70 2.51
C GLU A 25 5.33 3.26 1.10
N HIS A 26 4.10 3.65 0.79
CA HIS A 26 3.82 4.39 -0.45
C HIS A 26 4.67 5.67 -0.52
N PRO A 27 5.11 6.12 -1.72
CA PRO A 27 5.91 7.35 -1.88
C PRO A 27 5.32 8.58 -1.18
N ALA A 28 4.00 8.70 -1.07
CA ALA A 28 3.33 9.80 -0.38
C ALA A 28 3.69 9.87 1.12
N VAL A 29 3.86 8.74 1.78
CA VAL A 29 4.30 8.63 3.19
C VAL A 29 5.82 8.63 3.25
N TYR A 30 6.48 7.76 2.49
CA TYR A 30 7.93 7.59 2.52
C TYR A 30 8.70 8.88 2.26
N ASN A 31 8.34 9.60 1.18
CA ASN A 31 9.05 10.83 0.82
C ASN A 31 8.74 11.97 1.80
N THR A 32 7.53 12.04 2.34
CA THR A 32 7.15 13.02 3.35
C THR A 32 7.96 12.82 4.63
N ILE A 33 8.07 11.59 5.12
CA ILE A 33 8.90 11.24 6.29
C ILE A 33 10.38 11.49 5.99
N LYS A 34 10.87 11.11 4.80
CA LYS A 34 12.25 11.39 4.38
C LYS A 34 12.57 12.90 4.39
N ASN A 35 11.60 13.74 3.97
CA ASN A 35 11.77 15.20 4.04
C ASN A 35 11.85 15.71 5.49
N LEU A 36 11.13 15.09 6.43
CA LEU A 36 11.23 15.43 7.85
C LEU A 36 12.61 15.12 8.45
N LYS A 37 13.32 14.11 7.94
CA LYS A 37 14.73 13.87 8.30
C LYS A 37 15.59 15.10 8.02
N ASN A 38 15.39 15.78 6.90
CA ASN A 38 16.11 17.00 6.56
C ASN A 38 15.74 18.19 7.48
N LYS A 39 14.63 18.09 8.23
CA LYS A 39 14.18 19.06 9.23
C LYS A 39 14.59 18.68 10.66
N GLY A 40 15.48 17.68 10.81
CA GLY A 40 16.06 17.29 12.10
C GLY A 40 15.29 16.21 12.85
N PHE A 41 14.29 15.56 12.26
CA PHE A 41 13.64 14.41 12.88
C PHE A 41 14.50 13.15 12.74
N GLU A 42 14.59 12.36 13.81
CA GLU A 42 15.15 11.02 13.73
C GLU A 42 14.14 10.08 13.08
N ILE A 43 14.55 9.36 12.03
CA ILE A 43 13.68 8.38 11.34
C ILE A 43 14.19 6.98 11.60
N ARG A 44 13.35 6.15 12.17
CA ARG A 44 13.61 4.74 12.47
C ARG A 44 12.79 3.85 11.56
N TYR A 45 13.42 2.79 11.03
CA TYR A 45 12.76 1.87 10.12
C TYR A 45 12.53 0.52 10.80
N VAL A 46 11.27 0.11 10.88
CA VAL A 46 10.90 -1.23 11.35
C VAL A 46 11.43 -2.28 10.38
N LYS A 47 11.89 -3.41 10.91
CA LYS A 47 12.18 -4.58 10.10
C LYS A 47 10.88 -5.18 9.55
N LEU A 48 10.98 -5.81 8.40
CA LEU A 48 9.87 -6.53 7.80
C LEU A 48 10.08 -8.03 8.03
N ASP A 49 8.98 -8.75 8.14
CA ASP A 49 8.99 -10.20 8.08
C ASP A 49 9.19 -10.69 6.62
N GLU A 50 9.23 -11.99 6.43
CA GLU A 50 9.40 -12.63 5.12
C GLU A 50 8.27 -12.32 4.14
N GLU A 51 7.13 -11.82 4.63
CA GLU A 51 5.94 -11.50 3.86
C GLU A 51 5.86 -10.00 3.52
N GLY A 52 6.74 -9.19 4.10
CA GLY A 52 6.79 -7.74 3.91
C GLY A 52 5.90 -6.97 4.87
N ALA A 53 5.35 -7.59 5.90
CA ALA A 53 4.66 -6.92 7.00
C ALA A 53 5.64 -6.46 8.08
N ALA A 54 5.23 -5.49 8.90
CA ALA A 54 6.06 -4.94 9.96
C ALA A 54 6.27 -5.96 11.09
N ASP A 55 7.53 -6.24 11.43
CA ASP A 55 7.88 -7.12 12.54
C ASP A 55 7.55 -6.46 13.88
N VAL A 56 6.73 -7.15 14.68
CA VAL A 56 6.19 -6.66 15.95
C VAL A 56 7.30 -6.43 16.99
N GLN A 57 8.31 -7.30 17.03
CA GLN A 57 9.41 -7.18 18.00
C GLN A 57 10.33 -6.02 17.62
N SER A 58 10.61 -5.87 16.33
CA SER A 58 11.34 -4.72 15.81
C SER A 58 10.62 -3.42 16.12
N LEU A 59 9.29 -3.35 15.91
CA LEU A 59 8.53 -2.16 16.28
C LEU A 59 8.66 -1.85 17.78
N ALA A 60 8.49 -2.86 18.63
CA ALA A 60 8.58 -2.68 20.09
C ALA A 60 9.94 -2.10 20.52
N SER A 61 11.04 -2.56 19.89
CA SER A 61 12.40 -2.11 20.23
C SER A 61 12.74 -0.70 19.75
N LEU A 62 11.96 -0.15 18.83
CA LEU A 62 12.18 1.18 18.25
C LEU A 62 11.41 2.30 18.96
N ILE A 63 10.32 1.95 19.68
CA ILE A 63 9.49 2.94 20.37
C ILE A 63 10.16 3.35 21.69
N ASP A 64 10.26 4.67 21.92
CA ASP A 64 10.71 5.28 23.18
C ASP A 64 9.82 6.47 23.57
N GLU A 65 10.18 7.18 24.65
CA GLU A 65 9.45 8.35 25.15
C GLU A 65 9.42 9.52 24.16
N ASN A 66 10.37 9.60 23.23
CA ASN A 66 10.48 10.64 22.22
C ASN A 66 9.78 10.29 20.91
N THR A 67 9.17 9.11 20.81
CA THR A 67 8.45 8.68 19.62
C THR A 67 7.16 9.49 19.45
N LEU A 68 7.07 10.26 18.36
CA LEU A 68 5.91 11.09 18.04
C LEU A 68 4.89 10.32 17.20
N LEU A 69 5.37 9.58 16.23
CA LEU A 69 4.54 8.93 15.21
C LEU A 69 5.11 7.56 14.85
N VAL A 70 4.22 6.58 14.83
CA VAL A 70 4.41 5.32 14.11
C VAL A 70 3.51 5.35 12.88
N SER A 71 4.11 5.23 11.69
CA SER A 71 3.39 5.27 10.41
C SER A 71 3.66 4.01 9.63
N LEU A 72 2.68 3.11 9.59
CA LEU A 72 2.75 1.80 8.92
C LEU A 72 1.48 1.58 8.11
N MET A 73 1.63 1.33 6.80
CA MET A 73 0.50 1.12 5.91
C MET A 73 -0.27 -0.15 6.27
N HIS A 74 -1.59 -0.15 6.03
CA HIS A 74 -2.44 -1.29 6.33
C HIS A 74 -2.21 -2.45 5.36
N VAL A 75 -2.18 -2.15 4.06
CA VAL A 75 -1.89 -3.12 2.99
C VAL A 75 -0.87 -2.54 2.05
N ASN A 76 0.18 -3.28 1.77
CA ASN A 76 1.20 -2.84 0.83
C ASN A 76 0.67 -2.83 -0.60
N ASN A 77 0.90 -1.74 -1.31
CA ASN A 77 0.37 -1.51 -2.66
C ASN A 77 1.08 -2.33 -3.77
N GLU A 78 2.16 -3.02 -3.46
CA GLU A 78 2.92 -3.85 -4.41
C GLU A 78 2.84 -5.32 -4.02
N THR A 79 3.24 -5.69 -2.81
CA THR A 79 3.23 -7.07 -2.34
C THR A 79 1.86 -7.55 -1.88
N GLY A 80 0.98 -6.62 -1.49
CA GLY A 80 -0.28 -6.97 -0.86
C GLY A 80 -0.15 -7.39 0.61
N ALA A 81 1.06 -7.35 1.19
CA ALA A 81 1.29 -7.70 2.60
C ALA A 81 0.37 -6.89 3.51
N ILE A 82 -0.24 -7.58 4.48
CA ILE A 82 -1.22 -7.01 5.40
C ILE A 82 -0.57 -6.81 6.76
N ASN A 83 -0.59 -5.59 7.26
CA ASN A 83 -0.23 -5.28 8.63
C ASN A 83 -1.45 -5.39 9.55
N ASP A 84 -1.33 -6.07 10.68
CA ASP A 84 -2.32 -6.04 11.75
C ASP A 84 -2.22 -4.69 12.49
N ILE A 85 -2.85 -3.66 11.90
CA ILE A 85 -2.79 -2.29 12.42
C ILE A 85 -3.41 -2.16 13.81
N GLN A 86 -4.35 -3.03 14.19
CA GLN A 86 -4.94 -3.05 15.54
C GLN A 86 -3.88 -3.47 16.56
N LYS A 87 -3.16 -4.55 16.29
CA LYS A 87 -2.08 -5.05 17.14
C LYS A 87 -0.93 -4.05 17.24
N LEU A 88 -0.48 -3.51 16.09
CA LEU A 88 0.63 -2.56 16.02
C LEU A 88 0.30 -1.24 16.73
N ALA A 89 -0.91 -0.70 16.53
CA ALA A 89 -1.37 0.51 17.22
C ALA A 89 -1.51 0.29 18.73
N SER A 90 -2.08 -0.85 19.14
CA SER A 90 -2.22 -1.20 20.57
C SER A 90 -0.86 -1.35 21.24
N LEU A 91 0.11 -1.99 20.56
CA LEU A 91 1.48 -2.09 21.05
C LEU A 91 2.13 -0.72 21.20
N THR A 92 1.96 0.15 20.20
CA THR A 92 2.48 1.53 20.24
C THR A 92 1.96 2.27 21.48
N LYS A 93 0.66 2.24 21.72
CA LYS A 93 0.04 2.90 22.88
C LYS A 93 0.46 2.27 24.23
N LYS A 94 0.69 0.96 24.24
CA LYS A 94 1.16 0.25 25.46
C LYS A 94 2.57 0.71 25.85
N ILE A 95 3.47 0.94 24.90
CA ILE A 95 4.86 1.35 25.17
C ILE A 95 4.92 2.86 25.40
N ASN A 96 4.30 3.65 24.52
CA ASN A 96 4.21 5.12 24.68
C ASN A 96 2.81 5.61 24.33
N LYS A 97 2.01 5.92 25.34
CA LYS A 97 0.63 6.40 25.18
C LYS A 97 0.50 7.71 24.40
N ASN A 98 1.56 8.51 24.37
CA ASN A 98 1.60 9.81 23.70
C ASN A 98 1.97 9.70 22.22
N SER A 99 2.59 8.60 21.78
CA SER A 99 2.87 8.36 20.37
C SER A 99 1.56 8.20 19.59
N LEU A 100 1.48 8.82 18.43
CA LEU A 100 0.36 8.62 17.51
C LEU A 100 0.66 7.46 16.55
N PHE A 101 -0.40 6.72 16.18
CA PHE A 101 -0.34 5.67 15.18
C PHE A 101 -1.15 6.08 13.95
N MET A 102 -0.47 6.17 12.82
CA MET A 102 -1.05 6.43 11.51
C MET A 102 -0.96 5.20 10.62
N SER A 103 -1.97 4.98 9.80
CA SER A 103 -1.92 3.97 8.75
C SER A 103 -2.44 4.50 7.42
N ASP A 104 -1.66 4.32 6.35
CA ASP A 104 -2.15 4.45 4.97
C ASP A 104 -3.04 3.24 4.67
N GLY A 105 -4.35 3.49 4.59
CA GLY A 105 -5.38 2.51 4.35
C GLY A 105 -5.85 2.40 2.91
N VAL A 106 -5.19 3.10 1.99
CA VAL A 106 -5.62 3.24 0.60
C VAL A 106 -5.83 1.90 -0.12
N GLN A 107 -5.03 0.89 0.20
CA GLN A 107 -5.17 -0.44 -0.40
C GLN A 107 -6.09 -1.39 0.39
N ALA A 108 -6.36 -1.07 1.66
CA ALA A 108 -7.23 -1.88 2.52
C ALA A 108 -8.71 -1.47 2.44
N TYR A 109 -8.97 -0.15 2.38
CA TYR A 109 -10.33 0.38 2.37
C TYR A 109 -11.14 -0.17 1.19
N GLY A 110 -12.34 -0.67 1.48
CA GLY A 110 -13.21 -1.33 0.51
C GLY A 110 -12.82 -2.76 0.12
N LYS A 111 -11.75 -3.32 0.69
CA LYS A 111 -11.26 -4.68 0.42
C LYS A 111 -11.09 -5.52 1.68
N LEU A 112 -10.83 -4.89 2.80
CA LEU A 112 -10.76 -5.51 4.12
C LEU A 112 -11.74 -4.81 5.07
N PRO A 113 -12.27 -5.52 6.07
CA PRO A 113 -13.05 -4.90 7.14
C PRO A 113 -12.19 -3.91 7.92
N VAL A 114 -12.62 -2.65 8.02
CA VAL A 114 -11.92 -1.61 8.76
C VAL A 114 -12.85 -1.00 9.81
N LYS A 115 -12.56 -1.26 11.11
CA LYS A 115 -13.37 -0.79 12.24
C LYS A 115 -12.55 0.17 13.12
N LEU A 116 -12.23 1.37 12.62
CA LEU A 116 -11.30 2.31 13.26
C LEU A 116 -11.75 2.73 14.69
N HIS A 117 -13.05 2.86 14.92
CA HIS A 117 -13.59 3.28 16.21
C HIS A 117 -13.25 2.34 17.38
N SER A 118 -13.00 1.06 17.09
CA SER A 118 -12.65 0.04 18.08
C SER A 118 -11.14 -0.24 18.16
N THR A 119 -10.32 0.55 17.47
CA THR A 119 -8.86 0.37 17.43
C THR A 119 -8.11 1.50 18.13
N ALA A 120 -6.81 1.29 18.35
CA ALA A 120 -5.90 2.33 18.85
C ALA A 120 -5.31 3.20 17.71
N VAL A 121 -5.75 3.03 16.47
CA VAL A 121 -5.32 3.85 15.32
C VAL A 121 -5.82 5.29 15.51
N ASP A 122 -4.91 6.25 15.37
CA ASP A 122 -5.19 7.68 15.53
C ASP A 122 -5.51 8.38 14.22
N LEU A 123 -4.82 7.98 13.14
CA LEU A 123 -4.91 8.59 11.81
C LEU A 123 -4.99 7.49 10.75
N TYR A 124 -5.90 7.66 9.78
CA TYR A 124 -6.06 6.69 8.71
C TYR A 124 -6.41 7.38 7.40
N THR A 125 -5.71 7.06 6.32
CA THR A 125 -5.90 7.72 5.02
C THR A 125 -6.56 6.79 4.02
N ILE A 126 -7.41 7.35 3.16
CA ILE A 126 -8.03 6.66 2.04
C ILE A 126 -7.96 7.49 0.76
N SER A 127 -8.07 6.83 -0.39
CA SER A 127 -8.09 7.48 -1.71
C SER A 127 -9.27 6.98 -2.54
N GLY A 128 -10.11 7.90 -2.99
CA GLY A 128 -11.37 7.57 -3.66
C GLY A 128 -11.21 6.72 -4.91
N HIS A 129 -10.23 7.01 -5.76
CA HIS A 129 -10.03 6.26 -7.01
C HIS A 129 -9.64 4.78 -6.81
N LYS A 130 -9.24 4.37 -5.62
CA LYS A 130 -8.96 2.96 -5.29
C LYS A 130 -10.20 2.16 -4.95
N VAL A 131 -11.33 2.84 -4.77
CA VAL A 131 -12.66 2.25 -4.52
C VAL A 131 -13.68 2.69 -5.56
N HIS A 132 -13.21 3.07 -6.76
CA HIS A 132 -14.03 3.48 -7.93
C HIS A 132 -14.76 4.84 -7.77
N ALA A 133 -14.38 5.67 -6.81
CA ALA A 133 -14.78 7.08 -6.76
C ALA A 133 -13.92 7.92 -7.73
N PRO A 134 -14.27 9.18 -8.01
CA PRO A 134 -13.49 10.05 -8.86
C PRO A 134 -12.04 10.22 -8.41
N LYS A 135 -11.15 10.52 -9.35
CA LYS A 135 -9.78 10.96 -9.04
C LYS A 135 -9.80 12.34 -8.37
N GLY A 136 -8.79 12.63 -7.53
CA GLY A 136 -8.65 13.94 -6.88
C GLY A 136 -9.41 14.08 -5.56
N ILE A 137 -10.02 12.98 -5.03
CA ILE A 137 -10.64 12.94 -3.71
C ILE A 137 -10.02 11.85 -2.86
N GLY A 138 -9.87 12.13 -1.57
CA GLY A 138 -9.48 11.21 -0.51
C GLY A 138 -9.97 11.71 0.82
N ALA A 139 -9.75 10.95 1.88
CA ALA A 139 -10.10 11.38 3.23
C ALA A 139 -9.03 11.00 4.24
N LEU A 140 -8.96 11.79 5.31
CA LEU A 140 -8.16 11.53 6.50
C LEU A 140 -9.10 11.34 7.70
N TYR A 141 -9.11 10.14 8.26
CA TYR A 141 -9.69 9.92 9.58
C TYR A 141 -8.73 10.45 10.64
N VAL A 142 -9.28 11.28 11.53
CA VAL A 142 -8.58 11.78 12.71
C VAL A 142 -9.40 11.38 13.92
N LYS A 143 -8.82 10.56 14.81
CA LYS A 143 -9.50 10.12 16.05
C LYS A 143 -9.86 11.30 16.93
N LYS A 144 -11.03 11.26 17.53
CA LYS A 144 -11.49 12.31 18.46
C LYS A 144 -10.44 12.59 19.54
N GLY A 145 -10.08 13.85 19.73
CA GLY A 145 -9.07 14.31 20.68
C GLY A 145 -7.64 14.35 20.14
N VAL A 146 -7.36 13.76 18.98
CA VAL A 146 -6.06 13.90 18.31
C VAL A 146 -5.95 15.28 17.67
N LYS A 147 -4.84 15.97 17.94
CA LYS A 147 -4.54 17.30 17.38
C LYS A 147 -3.40 17.19 16.39
N ILE A 148 -3.62 17.71 15.18
CA ILE A 148 -2.62 17.85 14.15
C ILE A 148 -2.57 19.31 13.68
N THR A 149 -1.41 19.75 13.20
CA THR A 149 -1.22 21.10 12.66
C THR A 149 -1.67 21.13 11.20
N PRO A 150 -2.42 22.13 10.75
CA PRO A 150 -2.76 22.30 9.33
C PRO A 150 -1.51 22.43 8.47
N VAL A 151 -1.59 21.90 7.24
CA VAL A 151 -0.55 22.10 6.21
C VAL A 151 -0.96 23.19 5.22
N PHE A 152 -2.27 23.35 5.02
CA PHE A 152 -2.84 24.40 4.17
C PHE A 152 -3.61 25.40 5.03
N TRP A 153 -3.21 26.66 4.96
CA TRP A 153 -3.79 27.76 5.72
C TRP A 153 -4.74 28.58 4.86
N GLY A 154 -5.82 29.09 5.43
CA GLY A 154 -6.82 29.90 4.72
C GLY A 154 -8.12 30.08 5.49
N GLY A 155 -9.26 29.89 4.87
CA GLY A 155 -10.60 30.21 5.38
C GLY A 155 -11.17 29.26 6.43
N GLY A 156 -10.41 28.28 6.94
CA GLY A 156 -10.83 27.46 8.07
C GLY A 156 -11.73 26.26 7.75
N GLN A 157 -11.87 25.91 6.47
CA GLN A 157 -12.64 24.73 6.06
C GLN A 157 -12.07 23.45 6.66
N GLU A 158 -12.84 22.37 6.58
CA GLU A 158 -12.50 21.06 7.15
C GLU A 158 -12.00 21.17 8.60
N ARG A 159 -12.75 21.89 9.45
CA ARG A 159 -12.44 22.12 10.89
C ARG A 159 -11.08 22.78 11.12
N ASN A 160 -10.69 23.71 10.28
CA ASN A 160 -9.38 24.39 10.27
C ASN A 160 -8.19 23.44 9.98
N LEU A 161 -8.41 22.26 9.45
CA LEU A 161 -7.34 21.31 9.11
C LEU A 161 -6.92 21.39 7.65
N ARG A 162 -7.87 21.73 6.75
CA ARG A 162 -7.60 21.81 5.32
C ARG A 162 -8.42 22.96 4.70
N SER A 163 -7.82 24.11 4.59
CA SER A 163 -8.47 25.29 4.04
C SER A 163 -8.62 25.19 2.51
N GLY A 164 -9.60 25.94 1.99
CA GLY A 164 -9.99 25.97 0.59
C GLY A 164 -11.42 25.47 0.40
N THR A 165 -12.14 26.02 -0.57
CA THR A 165 -13.52 25.62 -0.86
C THR A 165 -13.62 24.11 -1.06
N GLU A 166 -14.59 23.50 -0.43
CA GLU A 166 -14.81 22.05 -0.45
C GLU A 166 -15.21 21.59 -1.85
N ASN A 167 -14.63 20.50 -2.30
CA ASN A 167 -14.98 19.85 -3.56
C ASN A 167 -16.23 18.99 -3.37
N VAL A 168 -17.39 19.66 -3.18
CA VAL A 168 -18.66 19.01 -2.78
C VAL A 168 -19.03 17.87 -3.71
N ALA A 169 -18.88 18.04 -5.03
CA ALA A 169 -19.24 16.99 -5.99
C ALA A 169 -18.46 15.69 -5.74
N ASN A 170 -17.14 15.77 -5.58
CA ASN A 170 -16.31 14.59 -5.35
C ASN A 170 -16.47 14.04 -3.92
N ILE A 171 -16.78 14.89 -2.93
CA ILE A 171 -17.07 14.46 -1.57
C ILE A 171 -18.35 13.62 -1.56
N VAL A 172 -19.43 14.08 -2.21
CA VAL A 172 -20.68 13.32 -2.32
C VAL A 172 -20.44 11.99 -3.07
N CYS A 173 -19.71 12.02 -4.19
CA CYS A 173 -19.38 10.77 -4.91
C CYS A 173 -18.61 9.78 -4.04
N LEU A 174 -17.65 10.25 -3.22
CA LEU A 174 -16.92 9.37 -2.31
C LEU A 174 -17.85 8.80 -1.23
N GLY A 175 -18.77 9.61 -0.69
CA GLY A 175 -19.78 9.18 0.28
C GLY A 175 -20.69 8.09 -0.29
N GLU A 176 -21.24 8.30 -1.47
CA GLU A 176 -22.08 7.33 -2.18
C GLU A 176 -21.37 5.97 -2.44
N ILE A 177 -20.08 6.04 -2.74
CA ILE A 177 -19.28 4.80 -2.90
C ILE A 177 -19.03 4.15 -1.55
N ALA A 178 -18.73 4.94 -0.51
CA ALA A 178 -18.49 4.43 0.84
C ALA A 178 -19.72 3.66 1.37
N ASP A 179 -20.91 4.18 1.15
CA ASP A 179 -22.16 3.52 1.55
C ASP A 179 -22.42 2.19 0.82
N LYS A 180 -21.87 2.04 -0.39
CA LYS A 180 -21.96 0.82 -1.19
C LYS A 180 -20.86 -0.21 -0.90
N ILE A 181 -19.84 0.16 -0.13
CA ILE A 181 -18.83 -0.79 0.35
C ILE A 181 -19.47 -1.67 1.41
N PRO A 182 -19.44 -3.01 1.25
CA PRO A 182 -20.00 -3.89 2.26
C PRO A 182 -19.35 -3.68 3.62
N HIS A 183 -20.15 -3.35 4.61
CA HIS A 183 -19.69 -3.17 5.99
C HIS A 183 -19.50 -4.50 6.75
N THR A 184 -19.97 -5.60 6.16
CA THR A 184 -19.98 -6.93 6.77
C THR A 184 -19.32 -7.95 5.84
N ASP A 185 -18.50 -8.77 6.46
CA ASP A 185 -17.95 -10.07 6.04
C ASP A 185 -17.93 -10.44 4.53
N ARG A 186 -16.74 -10.75 4.13
CA ARG A 186 -16.16 -11.58 3.03
C ARG A 186 -17.05 -12.11 1.88
N ASN A 187 -18.37 -12.08 1.97
CA ASN A 187 -19.27 -12.77 1.02
C ASN A 187 -19.82 -11.92 -0.13
N SER A 188 -19.50 -10.63 -0.23
CA SER A 188 -19.95 -9.76 -1.33
C SER A 188 -18.82 -9.20 -2.19
N CYS A 189 -17.57 -9.44 -1.82
CA CYS A 189 -16.44 -9.19 -2.72
C CYS A 189 -16.32 -10.40 -3.64
N MET A 190 -16.23 -10.15 -4.96
CA MET A 190 -15.74 -11.15 -5.91
C MET A 190 -14.58 -11.91 -5.25
N ASP A 191 -14.61 -13.23 -5.33
CA ASP A 191 -13.56 -14.03 -4.70
C ASP A 191 -12.26 -13.87 -5.50
N PHE A 192 -11.56 -12.77 -5.24
CA PHE A 192 -10.26 -12.48 -5.84
C PHE A 192 -9.27 -13.64 -5.65
N LYS A 193 -9.51 -14.47 -4.64
CA LYS A 193 -8.74 -15.68 -4.40
C LYS A 193 -8.86 -16.67 -5.55
N ILE A 194 -10.03 -16.78 -6.17
CA ILE A 194 -10.22 -17.61 -7.37
C ILE A 194 -9.34 -17.09 -8.49
N LEU A 195 -9.38 -15.78 -8.78
CA LEU A 195 -8.59 -15.15 -9.85
C LEU A 195 -7.09 -15.34 -9.62
N LYS A 196 -6.64 -15.08 -8.39
CA LYS A 196 -5.25 -15.25 -7.95
C LYS A 196 -4.79 -16.70 -8.11
N ASN A 197 -5.58 -17.66 -7.63
CA ASN A 197 -5.24 -19.08 -7.68
C ASN A 197 -5.28 -19.64 -9.11
N THR A 198 -6.17 -19.15 -9.97
CA THR A 198 -6.23 -19.53 -11.40
C THR A 198 -4.90 -19.17 -12.10
N ILE A 199 -4.41 -17.94 -11.92
CA ILE A 199 -3.15 -17.51 -12.50
C ILE A 199 -1.97 -18.31 -11.93
N LEU A 200 -1.91 -18.47 -10.59
CA LEU A 200 -0.84 -19.21 -9.94
C LEU A 200 -0.80 -20.67 -10.38
N GLY A 201 -1.95 -21.35 -10.44
CA GLY A 201 -2.02 -22.75 -10.87
C GLY A 201 -1.51 -22.95 -12.30
N ILE A 202 -1.74 -22.01 -13.22
CA ILE A 202 -1.20 -22.07 -14.58
C ILE A 202 0.31 -21.86 -14.58
N ILE A 203 0.81 -20.91 -13.80
CA ILE A 203 2.25 -20.60 -13.72
C ILE A 203 3.00 -21.76 -13.05
N ASP A 204 2.53 -22.26 -11.91
CA ASP A 204 3.16 -23.36 -11.14
C ASP A 204 3.35 -24.64 -11.99
N ASN A 205 2.40 -24.91 -12.87
CA ASN A 205 2.45 -26.10 -13.76
C ASN A 205 3.32 -25.89 -15.01
N SER A 206 3.81 -24.67 -15.28
CA SER A 206 4.40 -24.36 -16.59
C SER A 206 5.75 -23.66 -16.51
N ILE A 207 6.08 -23.01 -15.39
CA ILE A 207 7.27 -22.15 -15.29
C ILE A 207 7.99 -22.37 -13.97
N ASP A 208 9.28 -22.73 -14.09
CA ASP A 208 10.22 -22.70 -12.99
C ASP A 208 10.88 -21.31 -12.83
N GLY A 209 11.49 -21.06 -11.66
CA GLY A 209 12.30 -19.87 -11.43
C GLY A 209 11.49 -18.59 -11.41
N TYR A 210 10.45 -18.56 -10.58
CA TYR A 210 9.74 -17.34 -10.22
C TYR A 210 9.60 -17.20 -8.69
N LEU A 211 9.36 -15.97 -8.25
CA LEU A 211 9.07 -15.64 -6.85
C LEU A 211 7.68 -15.00 -6.75
N ASN A 212 6.89 -15.44 -5.80
CA ASN A 212 5.63 -14.82 -5.45
C ASN A 212 5.79 -14.09 -4.10
N LEU A 213 5.82 -12.75 -4.13
CA LEU A 213 5.92 -11.91 -2.93
C LEU A 213 4.55 -11.54 -2.33
N SER A 214 3.46 -12.14 -2.81
CA SER A 214 2.10 -11.88 -2.34
C SER A 214 1.40 -13.14 -1.81
N LYS A 215 2.16 -14.15 -1.36
CA LYS A 215 1.60 -15.45 -0.94
C LYS A 215 0.51 -15.30 0.12
N ARG A 216 0.76 -14.53 1.17
CA ARG A 216 -0.17 -14.28 2.28
C ARG A 216 -0.75 -12.85 2.28
N GLY A 217 -0.55 -12.13 1.18
CA GLY A 217 -1.11 -10.81 0.99
C GLY A 217 -2.59 -10.82 0.63
N ILE A 218 -3.15 -9.62 0.47
CA ILE A 218 -4.54 -9.45 0.03
C ILE A 218 -4.79 -10.13 -1.32
N ASP A 219 -5.93 -10.79 -1.47
CA ASP A 219 -6.22 -11.58 -2.67
C ASP A 219 -6.43 -10.74 -3.94
N SER A 220 -6.74 -9.44 -3.79
CA SER A 220 -6.90 -8.52 -4.92
C SER A 220 -5.60 -8.11 -5.61
N LEU A 221 -4.46 -8.67 -5.18
CA LEU A 221 -3.13 -8.28 -5.69
C LEU A 221 -2.22 -9.51 -5.79
N LEU A 222 -1.47 -9.59 -6.89
CA LEU A 222 -0.45 -10.61 -7.13
C LEU A 222 0.84 -9.93 -7.60
N PHE A 223 1.97 -10.21 -6.94
CA PHE A 223 3.28 -9.64 -7.26
C PHE A 223 4.28 -10.76 -7.51
N LEU A 224 4.66 -10.91 -8.76
CA LEU A 224 5.50 -12.01 -9.27
C LEU A 224 6.79 -11.48 -9.86
N PHE A 225 7.87 -12.20 -9.61
CA PHE A 225 9.18 -11.92 -10.20
C PHE A 225 9.66 -13.15 -10.97
N PHE A 226 10.11 -12.95 -12.21
CA PHE A 226 10.55 -14.02 -13.09
C PHE A 226 12.06 -13.91 -13.34
N LYS A 227 12.78 -15.00 -13.06
CA LYS A 227 14.24 -15.08 -13.22
C LYS A 227 14.65 -14.80 -14.66
N GLY A 228 15.56 -13.85 -14.84
CA GLY A 228 16.17 -13.53 -16.13
C GLY A 228 15.25 -12.82 -17.12
N ILE A 229 14.10 -12.34 -16.67
CA ILE A 229 13.13 -11.57 -17.47
C ILE A 229 13.26 -10.09 -17.13
N LYS A 230 13.06 -9.21 -18.12
CA LYS A 230 12.87 -7.77 -17.90
C LYS A 230 11.39 -7.47 -17.90
N SER A 231 10.89 -6.94 -16.78
CA SER A 231 9.45 -6.64 -16.58
C SER A 231 8.89 -5.73 -17.68
N GLU A 232 9.65 -4.71 -18.12
CA GLU A 232 9.21 -3.79 -19.17
C GLU A 232 8.92 -4.50 -20.49
N VAL A 233 9.73 -5.51 -20.84
CA VAL A 233 9.53 -6.30 -22.07
C VAL A 233 8.30 -7.18 -21.92
N LEU A 234 8.20 -7.90 -20.80
CA LEU A 234 7.03 -8.74 -20.53
C LEU A 234 5.73 -7.93 -20.52
N MET A 235 5.73 -6.77 -19.88
CA MET A 235 4.56 -5.89 -19.82
C MET A 235 4.10 -5.45 -21.22
N ARG A 236 5.05 -5.05 -22.10
CA ARG A 236 4.72 -4.66 -23.49
C ARG A 236 4.13 -5.81 -24.29
N LEU A 237 4.66 -7.04 -24.12
CA LEU A 237 4.10 -8.22 -24.79
C LEU A 237 2.67 -8.49 -24.30
N LEU A 238 2.42 -8.41 -22.99
CA LEU A 238 1.09 -8.56 -22.41
C LEU A 238 0.14 -7.44 -22.86
N GLU A 239 0.61 -6.19 -22.92
CA GLU A 239 -0.18 -5.04 -23.40
C GLU A 239 -0.63 -5.22 -24.86
N ASN A 240 0.25 -5.74 -25.75
CA ASN A 240 -0.09 -6.06 -27.13
C ASN A 240 -1.19 -7.13 -27.24
N GLU A 241 -1.36 -7.95 -26.20
CA GLU A 241 -2.42 -8.95 -26.11
C GLU A 241 -3.65 -8.44 -25.34
N GLY A 242 -3.68 -7.15 -24.96
CA GLY A 242 -4.79 -6.50 -24.26
C GLY A 242 -4.74 -6.62 -22.73
N PHE A 243 -3.62 -7.09 -22.15
CA PHE A 243 -3.48 -7.20 -20.68
C PHE A 243 -2.60 -6.09 -20.13
N ILE A 244 -3.18 -5.22 -19.31
CA ILE A 244 -2.45 -4.12 -18.66
C ILE A 244 -2.08 -4.53 -17.23
N VAL A 245 -0.78 -4.73 -16.99
CA VAL A 245 -0.22 -5.05 -15.68
C VAL A 245 0.80 -3.97 -15.25
N GLY A 246 1.12 -3.90 -13.96
CA GLY A 246 2.09 -2.95 -13.43
C GLY A 246 3.48 -3.58 -13.24
N ASN A 247 4.52 -2.76 -13.22
CA ASN A 247 5.90 -3.20 -12.95
C ASN A 247 6.35 -2.97 -11.49
N GLY A 248 5.44 -2.91 -10.53
CA GLY A 248 5.82 -2.44 -9.19
C GLY A 248 6.38 -1.00 -9.24
N SER A 249 7.10 -0.56 -8.20
CA SER A 249 7.56 0.85 -8.10
C SER A 249 8.81 1.20 -8.94
N ALA A 250 9.17 0.44 -9.95
CA ALA A 250 10.28 0.78 -10.88
C ALA A 250 10.06 2.07 -11.70
N CYS A 251 9.02 2.86 -11.38
CA CYS A 251 8.70 4.14 -12.04
C CYS A 251 9.65 5.30 -11.70
N SER A 252 10.73 5.11 -10.95
CA SER A 252 11.76 6.14 -10.86
C SER A 252 12.85 5.86 -11.89
N SER A 253 12.88 6.64 -12.93
CA SER A 253 13.78 6.60 -14.11
C SER A 253 15.30 6.58 -13.81
N LYS A 254 15.72 6.40 -12.57
CA LYS A 254 17.13 6.38 -12.14
C LYS A 254 17.57 5.11 -11.41
N ASN A 255 16.66 4.30 -10.86
CA ASN A 255 17.01 3.07 -10.15
C ASN A 255 16.48 1.86 -10.91
N LYS A 256 17.37 0.93 -11.25
CA LYS A 256 17.05 -0.31 -11.98
C LYS A 256 16.23 -1.32 -11.17
N THR A 257 16.10 -1.14 -9.85
CA THR A 257 15.41 -2.06 -8.94
C THR A 257 14.30 -1.36 -8.17
N SER A 258 13.23 -2.09 -7.87
CA SER A 258 12.17 -1.63 -6.97
C SER A 258 12.70 -1.46 -5.56
N ARG A 259 12.44 -0.31 -4.92
CA ARG A 259 12.75 -0.08 -3.50
C ARG A 259 12.18 -1.16 -2.59
N ILE A 260 11.04 -1.72 -2.95
CA ILE A 260 10.37 -2.80 -2.21
C ILE A 260 11.10 -4.12 -2.43
N ALA A 261 11.51 -4.43 -3.66
CA ALA A 261 12.33 -5.60 -3.94
C ALA A 261 13.65 -5.57 -3.15
N ASP A 262 14.30 -4.40 -3.10
CA ASP A 262 15.53 -4.20 -2.31
C ASP A 262 15.26 -4.37 -0.80
N ALA A 263 14.17 -3.81 -0.29
CA ALA A 263 13.80 -3.90 1.13
C ALA A 263 13.46 -5.33 1.57
N LEU A 264 12.98 -6.17 0.65
CA LEU A 264 12.65 -7.59 0.87
C LEU A 264 13.78 -8.54 0.49
N GLY A 265 14.95 -8.02 0.09
CA GLY A 265 16.12 -8.84 -0.22
C GLY A 265 15.97 -9.68 -1.50
N VAL A 266 15.16 -9.24 -2.46
CA VAL A 266 15.00 -9.93 -3.75
C VAL A 266 16.34 -9.96 -4.46
N SER A 267 16.81 -11.15 -4.82
CA SER A 267 18.10 -11.31 -5.47
C SER A 267 18.14 -10.62 -6.85
N LYS A 268 19.32 -10.16 -7.27
CA LYS A 268 19.53 -9.44 -8.54
C LYS A 268 18.99 -10.18 -9.77
N ASN A 269 19.02 -11.52 -9.73
CA ASN A 269 18.53 -12.35 -10.82
C ASN A 269 17.02 -12.26 -11.07
N PHE A 270 16.27 -11.79 -10.08
CA PHE A 270 14.82 -11.59 -10.13
C PHE A 270 14.43 -10.12 -10.18
N ALA A 271 15.28 -9.22 -9.68
CA ALA A 271 14.91 -7.84 -9.37
C ALA A 271 14.35 -7.03 -10.57
N GLU A 272 14.77 -7.37 -11.80
CA GLU A 272 14.26 -6.71 -13.01
C GLU A 272 12.97 -7.35 -13.56
N GLY A 273 12.56 -8.51 -13.05
CA GLY A 273 11.47 -9.34 -13.59
C GLY A 273 10.12 -9.18 -12.88
N GLY A 274 9.95 -8.13 -12.09
CA GLY A 274 8.75 -7.96 -11.26
C GLY A 274 7.54 -7.42 -12.02
N ILE A 275 6.42 -8.15 -12.03
CA ILE A 275 5.12 -7.65 -12.50
C ILE A 275 4.09 -7.70 -11.37
N ARG A 276 3.25 -6.65 -11.30
CA ARG A 276 2.12 -6.59 -10.38
C ARG A 276 0.81 -6.70 -11.14
N ILE A 277 -0.02 -7.66 -10.74
CA ILE A 277 -1.38 -7.86 -11.23
C ILE A 277 -2.32 -7.37 -10.15
N SER A 278 -3.28 -6.51 -10.50
CA SER A 278 -4.28 -5.97 -9.57
C SER A 278 -5.66 -6.31 -10.09
N PHE A 279 -6.46 -6.96 -9.26
CA PHE A 279 -7.83 -7.33 -9.61
C PHE A 279 -8.83 -6.27 -9.14
N GLY A 280 -9.84 -6.03 -9.95
CA GLY A 280 -10.98 -5.18 -9.67
C GLY A 280 -12.29 -5.95 -9.79
N LYS A 281 -13.39 -5.37 -9.33
CA LYS A 281 -14.71 -6.00 -9.27
C LYS A 281 -15.30 -6.48 -10.61
N TYR A 282 -14.69 -6.10 -11.72
CA TYR A 282 -15.16 -6.47 -13.06
C TYR A 282 -14.33 -7.58 -13.71
N ASN A 283 -13.23 -8.02 -13.08
CA ASN A 283 -12.42 -9.10 -13.63
C ASN A 283 -13.11 -10.46 -13.45
N THR A 284 -12.93 -11.32 -14.44
CA THR A 284 -13.56 -12.64 -14.49
C THR A 284 -12.53 -13.77 -14.41
N PRO A 285 -12.94 -14.99 -14.01
CA PRO A 285 -12.06 -16.16 -14.02
C PRO A 285 -11.48 -16.47 -15.40
N GLU A 286 -12.25 -16.24 -16.48
CA GLU A 286 -11.81 -16.44 -17.86
C GLU A 286 -10.70 -15.44 -18.25
N GLU A 287 -10.79 -14.19 -17.78
CA GLU A 287 -9.71 -13.19 -17.97
C GLU A 287 -8.44 -13.60 -17.21
N ALA A 288 -8.59 -14.09 -15.98
CA ALA A 288 -7.48 -14.59 -15.18
C ALA A 288 -6.78 -15.77 -15.84
N GLU A 289 -7.56 -16.72 -16.41
CA GLU A 289 -7.01 -17.86 -17.16
C GLU A 289 -6.25 -17.42 -18.42
N LYS A 290 -6.83 -16.50 -19.21
CA LYS A 290 -6.20 -15.95 -20.40
C LYS A 290 -4.89 -15.23 -20.06
N LEU A 291 -4.89 -14.41 -19.00
CA LEU A 291 -3.70 -13.72 -18.53
C LEU A 291 -2.61 -14.70 -18.07
N GLY A 292 -2.98 -15.72 -17.28
CA GLY A 292 -2.03 -16.76 -16.84
C GLY A 292 -1.35 -17.46 -18.02
N LYS A 293 -2.15 -17.86 -19.02
CA LYS A 293 -1.61 -18.48 -20.28
C LYS A 293 -0.73 -17.50 -21.06
N ALA A 294 -1.09 -16.23 -21.15
CA ALA A 294 -0.30 -15.21 -21.82
C ALA A 294 1.05 -14.99 -21.11
N ILE A 295 1.07 -14.92 -19.78
CA ILE A 295 2.31 -14.82 -18.99
C ILE A 295 3.24 -15.99 -19.29
N VAL A 296 2.73 -17.23 -19.22
CA VAL A 296 3.51 -18.45 -19.48
C VAL A 296 4.11 -18.42 -20.89
N ARG A 297 3.28 -18.18 -21.92
CA ARG A 297 3.71 -18.13 -23.32
C ARG A 297 4.83 -17.10 -23.54
N ASN A 298 4.64 -15.89 -23.03
CA ASN A 298 5.60 -14.81 -23.20
C ASN A 298 6.92 -15.06 -22.45
N ILE A 299 6.87 -15.66 -21.26
CA ILE A 299 8.08 -16.01 -20.50
C ILE A 299 8.87 -17.11 -21.21
N LEU A 300 8.20 -18.15 -21.70
CA LEU A 300 8.85 -19.21 -22.47
C LEU A 300 9.48 -18.67 -23.75
N PHE A 301 8.79 -17.79 -24.47
CA PHE A 301 9.32 -17.09 -25.63
C PHE A 301 10.59 -16.29 -25.29
N LEU A 302 10.55 -15.46 -24.25
CA LEU A 302 11.69 -14.64 -23.81
C LEU A 302 12.89 -15.46 -23.32
N ARG A 303 12.65 -16.64 -22.76
CA ARG A 303 13.72 -17.57 -22.35
C ARG A 303 14.28 -18.38 -23.50
N GLY A 304 13.49 -18.67 -24.53
CA GLY A 304 13.92 -19.37 -25.73
C GLY A 304 14.62 -18.47 -26.76
N ALA A 305 14.40 -17.16 -26.67
CA ALA A 305 15.06 -16.17 -27.54
C ALA A 305 16.48 -15.80 -27.09
N LYS A 306 17.02 -16.48 -26.09
CA LYS A 306 18.42 -16.41 -25.69
C LYS A 306 19.22 -17.55 -26.28
#